data_9e06b5f7d9b5f0edd21e6a34a421e15d
#
_entry.id   9e06b5f7d9b5f0edd21e6a34a421e15d
#
_cell.length_a   1.000
_cell.length_b   1.000
_cell.length_c   1.000
_cell.angle_alpha   90.00
_cell.angle_beta   90.00
_cell.angle_gamma   90.00
#
_symmetry.space_group_name_H-M   'P 1'
#
loop_
_entity.id
_entity.type
_entity.pdbx_description
1 polymer ?
#
loop_
_entity_poly.entity_id
_entity_poly.type
_entity_poly.pdbx_seq_one_letter_code
_entity_poly.pdbx_strand_id
1 'polypeptide(L)'
;MKKILFFTVVLISGFSNAQDVRLLKGAITENVVVNDSLGETFSVYLPTYFDLSRPWPVLLVFDLEGKGKSALSMLSNAAEKEGFILASSDNTNDSLSISQNVLISNRMFNNMVSLVPIAKNQSYAAGFEGGAKFASILPTFIKEVKGVVSIGAPVGNIEILNPKSPFKFIGIVNRNDFNFREMEALRDVLDRLKFPNQLLVFDGEQLVPDQNTLASALRILTLNGMAKNEIVADPQFIQESFDMFLAKSNSFLSNGTPVLAEYLLSDMKRIFNPLMDLDSIKKTEKSLRRSSSYKQANRSQNNYFLKEDFTKEDYAYYLEEDILTYNYPNLGWWKYQMEELDKLDKSKVLYERQMASRLRGYINALVEDNIDFIAADKTVDVEALNFLYMLKTIIAPKDFDNYLKIISNSSRIEDYGTALFYLEELLKNGYTNKKQLYELPDTALFRITPEFNMVVEKYLKEARYEVIEQ
;
A
#
# COMPACT_ATOMS: atom_id res chain seq x y z
N MET A 1 5.10 -49.49 -69.34
CA MET A 1 4.11 -48.64 -68.68
C MET A 1 4.69 -48.23 -67.32
N LYS A 2 5.24 -46.99 -67.19
CA LYS A 2 5.84 -46.48 -65.97
C LYS A 2 4.81 -45.55 -65.34
N LYS A 3 4.40 -45.85 -64.11
CA LYS A 3 3.53 -44.98 -63.30
C LYS A 3 4.43 -44.00 -62.57
N ILE A 4 4.28 -42.74 -62.86
CA ILE A 4 4.94 -41.64 -62.16
C ILE A 4 3.99 -41.26 -61.00
N LEU A 5 4.50 -41.44 -59.77
CA LEU A 5 3.81 -41.04 -58.53
C LEU A 5 4.21 -39.57 -58.22
N PHE A 6 3.25 -38.65 -58.34
CA PHE A 6 3.45 -37.22 -58.04
C PHE A 6 3.25 -37.04 -56.51
N PHE A 7 4.34 -36.77 -55.81
CA PHE A 7 4.30 -36.49 -54.37
C PHE A 7 4.12 -34.96 -54.18
N THR A 8 2.90 -34.55 -53.91
CA THR A 8 2.61 -33.13 -53.59
C THR A 8 2.93 -32.90 -52.10
N VAL A 9 4.08 -32.27 -51.84
CA VAL A 9 4.42 -31.76 -50.50
C VAL A 9 3.66 -30.47 -50.28
N VAL A 10 2.61 -30.52 -49.46
CA VAL A 10 1.93 -29.34 -48.96
C VAL A 10 2.81 -28.75 -47.86
N LEU A 11 3.53 -27.68 -48.18
CA LEU A 11 4.18 -26.80 -47.22
C LEU A 11 3.09 -26.05 -46.46
N ILE A 12 2.71 -26.52 -45.27
CA ILE A 12 1.94 -25.76 -44.29
C ILE A 12 2.93 -24.73 -43.68
N SER A 13 3.01 -23.57 -44.28
CA SER A 13 3.61 -22.43 -43.64
C SER A 13 2.72 -22.05 -42.47
N GLY A 14 3.11 -22.48 -41.27
CA GLY A 14 2.53 -21.97 -40.03
C GLY A 14 2.77 -20.48 -39.96
N PHE A 15 1.74 -19.69 -40.20
CA PHE A 15 1.72 -18.30 -39.81
C PHE A 15 1.79 -18.30 -38.28
N SER A 16 2.97 -18.17 -37.71
CA SER A 16 3.12 -17.69 -36.37
C SER A 16 2.57 -16.25 -36.36
N ASN A 17 1.32 -16.09 -35.94
CA ASN A 17 0.81 -14.81 -35.56
C ASN A 17 1.63 -14.38 -34.34
N ALA A 18 2.75 -13.68 -34.56
CA ALA A 18 3.25 -12.76 -33.57
C ALA A 18 2.12 -11.76 -33.38
N GLN A 19 1.38 -11.85 -32.30
CA GLN A 19 0.44 -10.81 -31.91
C GLN A 19 1.30 -9.56 -31.69
N ASP A 20 1.29 -8.65 -32.67
CA ASP A 20 1.78 -7.29 -32.48
C ASP A 20 0.96 -6.69 -31.36
N VAL A 21 1.51 -6.67 -30.15
CA VAL A 21 0.87 -6.08 -28.97
C VAL A 21 0.77 -4.57 -29.25
N ARG A 22 -0.42 -4.14 -29.67
CA ARG A 22 -0.69 -2.73 -29.92
C ARG A 22 -0.91 -2.02 -28.60
N LEU A 23 0.12 -1.36 -28.08
CA LEU A 23 0.01 -0.51 -26.88
C LEU A 23 -0.91 0.69 -27.17
N LEU A 24 -1.90 0.91 -26.32
CA LEU A 24 -2.86 2.00 -26.46
C LEU A 24 -2.36 3.26 -25.75
N LYS A 25 -2.52 4.43 -26.40
CA LYS A 25 -2.24 5.73 -25.78
C LYS A 25 -3.46 6.21 -25.00
N GLY A 26 -3.24 6.77 -23.81
CA GLY A 26 -4.32 7.30 -22.94
C GLY A 26 -5.18 6.21 -22.30
N ALA A 27 -4.83 4.94 -22.43
CA ALA A 27 -5.53 3.80 -21.85
C ALA A 27 -4.54 2.75 -21.35
N ILE A 28 -4.98 1.92 -20.41
CA ILE A 28 -4.19 0.81 -19.91
C ILE A 28 -4.34 -0.37 -20.87
N THR A 29 -3.22 -0.86 -21.41
CA THR A 29 -3.14 -2.11 -22.15
C THR A 29 -2.80 -3.22 -21.18
N GLU A 30 -3.68 -4.22 -21.05
CA GLU A 30 -3.53 -5.35 -20.14
C GLU A 30 -2.93 -6.56 -20.85
N ASN A 31 -2.42 -7.53 -20.09
CA ASN A 31 -1.94 -8.83 -20.55
C ASN A 31 -0.83 -8.72 -21.62
N VAL A 32 0.04 -7.72 -21.51
CA VAL A 32 1.25 -7.65 -22.36
C VAL A 32 2.19 -8.76 -21.96
N VAL A 33 2.48 -9.67 -22.88
CA VAL A 33 3.28 -10.86 -22.60
C VAL A 33 4.75 -10.51 -22.39
N VAL A 34 5.32 -10.93 -21.25
CA VAL A 34 6.76 -10.82 -20.96
C VAL A 34 7.51 -11.99 -21.58
N ASN A 35 6.99 -13.21 -21.37
CA ASN A 35 7.57 -14.44 -21.84
C ASN A 35 6.50 -15.52 -21.93
N ASP A 36 6.23 -16.01 -23.14
CA ASP A 36 5.21 -17.03 -23.41
C ASP A 36 5.45 -18.33 -22.63
N SER A 37 6.73 -18.71 -22.44
CA SER A 37 7.07 -19.94 -21.74
C SER A 37 6.81 -19.92 -20.23
N LEU A 38 6.72 -18.73 -19.63
CA LEU A 38 6.51 -18.52 -18.19
C LEU A 38 5.07 -18.10 -17.87
N GLY A 39 4.27 -17.71 -18.87
CA GLY A 39 2.92 -17.18 -18.68
C GLY A 39 2.91 -15.83 -17.94
N GLU A 40 4.04 -15.10 -17.94
CA GLU A 40 4.15 -13.80 -17.29
C GLU A 40 3.60 -12.70 -18.17
N THR A 41 2.75 -11.86 -17.58
CA THR A 41 2.15 -10.69 -18.22
C THR A 41 2.33 -9.44 -17.37
N PHE A 42 2.07 -8.29 -17.99
CA PHE A 42 2.04 -7.01 -17.30
C PHE A 42 1.07 -6.06 -17.98
N SER A 43 0.67 -5.04 -17.26
CA SER A 43 -0.16 -3.96 -17.75
C SER A 43 0.68 -2.71 -18.01
N VAL A 44 0.34 -1.93 -19.05
CA VAL A 44 1.08 -0.72 -19.46
C VAL A 44 0.13 0.45 -19.69
N TYR A 45 0.50 1.63 -19.23
CA TYR A 45 -0.15 2.88 -19.56
C TYR A 45 0.84 3.78 -20.33
N LEU A 46 0.41 4.28 -21.47
CA LEU A 46 1.14 5.29 -22.25
C LEU A 46 0.33 6.61 -22.23
N PRO A 47 0.96 7.78 -21.97
CA PRO A 47 0.28 9.07 -22.09
C PRO A 47 -0.37 9.28 -23.47
N THR A 48 -1.43 10.07 -23.54
CA THR A 48 -2.15 10.35 -24.81
C THR A 48 -1.23 10.93 -25.90
N TYR A 49 -0.24 11.71 -25.48
CA TYR A 49 0.76 12.36 -26.35
C TYR A 49 2.08 11.58 -26.47
N PHE A 50 2.08 10.29 -26.08
CA PHE A 50 3.25 9.43 -26.24
C PHE A 50 3.73 9.39 -27.71
N ASP A 51 5.07 9.47 -27.87
CA ASP A 51 5.74 9.42 -29.18
C ASP A 51 6.99 8.55 -29.09
N LEU A 52 7.17 7.65 -30.05
CA LEU A 52 8.34 6.77 -30.15
C LEU A 52 9.62 7.52 -30.58
N SER A 53 9.52 8.75 -31.08
CA SER A 53 10.67 9.52 -31.52
C SER A 53 11.54 10.08 -30.40
N ARG A 54 11.03 10.08 -29.15
CA ARG A 54 11.76 10.56 -27.98
C ARG A 54 11.75 9.54 -26.84
N PRO A 55 12.78 9.52 -25.99
CA PRO A 55 12.77 8.69 -24.80
C PRO A 55 11.86 9.25 -23.70
N TRP A 56 11.26 8.35 -22.91
CA TRP A 56 10.29 8.66 -21.85
C TRP A 56 10.73 8.13 -20.50
N PRO A 57 10.43 8.82 -19.41
CA PRO A 57 10.56 8.24 -18.07
C PRO A 57 9.55 7.11 -17.85
N VAL A 58 9.95 6.08 -17.12
CA VAL A 58 9.08 4.95 -16.75
C VAL A 58 8.97 4.81 -15.24
N LEU A 59 7.76 4.52 -14.78
CA LEU A 59 7.45 4.19 -13.41
C LEU A 59 6.90 2.75 -13.34
N LEU A 60 7.62 1.87 -12.65
CA LEU A 60 7.18 0.51 -12.34
C LEU A 60 6.32 0.55 -11.08
N VAL A 61 5.06 0.12 -11.17
CA VAL A 61 4.09 0.24 -10.07
C VAL A 61 3.78 -1.13 -9.47
N PHE A 62 3.74 -1.23 -8.16
CA PHE A 62 3.54 -2.49 -7.43
C PHE A 62 2.42 -2.37 -6.41
N ASP A 63 1.52 -3.37 -6.40
CA ASP A 63 0.50 -3.59 -5.37
C ASP A 63 0.70 -4.92 -4.62
N LEU A 64 1.50 -5.84 -5.18
CA LEU A 64 1.71 -7.21 -4.73
C LEU A 64 0.43 -8.08 -4.66
N GLU A 65 -0.62 -7.69 -5.37
CA GLU A 65 -1.87 -8.44 -5.49
C GLU A 65 -2.03 -9.10 -6.88
N GLY A 66 -1.08 -8.86 -7.78
CA GLY A 66 -1.17 -9.30 -9.18
C GLY A 66 -2.23 -8.56 -9.98
N LYS A 67 -2.63 -7.36 -9.56
CA LYS A 67 -3.68 -6.55 -10.19
C LYS A 67 -3.10 -5.33 -10.91
N GLY A 68 -2.18 -5.54 -11.85
CA GLY A 68 -1.46 -4.48 -12.55
C GLY A 68 -2.33 -3.35 -13.05
N LYS A 69 -3.50 -3.64 -13.62
CA LYS A 69 -4.46 -2.60 -14.06
C LYS A 69 -4.91 -1.68 -12.93
N SER A 70 -5.24 -2.24 -11.76
CA SER A 70 -5.69 -1.46 -10.60
C SER A 70 -4.57 -0.54 -10.11
N ALA A 71 -3.35 -1.07 -9.98
CA ALA A 71 -2.18 -0.32 -9.58
C ALA A 71 -1.91 0.87 -10.54
N LEU A 72 -1.97 0.63 -11.85
CA LEU A 72 -1.77 1.68 -12.85
C LEU A 72 -2.88 2.73 -12.83
N SER A 73 -4.15 2.32 -12.61
CA SER A 73 -5.29 3.23 -12.59
C SER A 73 -5.16 4.32 -11.53
N MET A 74 -4.53 4.01 -10.40
CA MET A 74 -4.31 4.97 -9.31
C MET A 74 -3.34 6.10 -9.69
N LEU A 75 -2.39 5.83 -10.60
CA LEU A 75 -1.33 6.76 -11.00
C LEU A 75 -1.50 7.32 -12.42
N SER A 76 -2.44 6.81 -13.22
CA SER A 76 -2.57 7.14 -14.64
C SER A 76 -2.78 8.64 -14.89
N ASN A 77 -3.62 9.32 -14.11
CA ASN A 77 -3.84 10.76 -14.26
C ASN A 77 -2.59 11.59 -13.91
N ALA A 78 -1.86 11.18 -12.88
CA ALA A 78 -0.60 11.82 -12.51
C ALA A 78 0.47 11.60 -13.61
N ALA A 79 0.53 10.39 -14.15
CA ALA A 79 1.43 10.03 -15.24
C ALA A 79 1.10 10.76 -16.54
N GLU A 80 -0.18 10.90 -16.88
CA GLU A 80 -0.62 11.72 -18.01
C GLU A 80 -0.13 13.16 -17.89
N LYS A 81 -0.32 13.76 -16.70
CA LYS A 81 0.06 15.16 -16.44
C LYS A 81 1.57 15.39 -16.48
N GLU A 82 2.35 14.48 -15.93
CA GLU A 82 3.80 14.65 -15.78
C GLU A 82 4.63 13.91 -16.86
N GLY A 83 3.99 13.20 -17.79
CA GLY A 83 4.65 12.57 -18.92
C GLY A 83 5.40 11.29 -18.58
N PHE A 84 4.83 10.40 -17.79
CA PHE A 84 5.43 9.12 -17.43
C PHE A 84 4.73 7.95 -18.11
N ILE A 85 5.51 6.97 -18.56
CA ILE A 85 5.00 5.63 -18.87
C ILE A 85 4.83 4.90 -17.55
N LEU A 86 3.73 4.14 -17.40
CA LEU A 86 3.57 3.23 -16.27
C LEU A 86 3.61 1.78 -16.73
N ALA A 87 4.18 0.91 -15.89
CA ALA A 87 4.11 -0.53 -16.08
C ALA A 87 3.91 -1.24 -14.73
N SER A 88 3.09 -2.28 -14.70
CA SER A 88 2.85 -3.09 -13.50
C SER A 88 2.74 -4.56 -13.87
N SER A 89 3.44 -5.42 -13.14
CA SER A 89 3.37 -6.86 -13.36
C SER A 89 2.03 -7.42 -12.86
N ASP A 90 1.46 -8.35 -13.64
CA ASP A 90 0.27 -9.10 -13.23
C ASP A 90 0.63 -10.37 -12.41
N ASN A 91 1.93 -10.61 -12.19
CA ASN A 91 2.45 -11.84 -11.56
C ASN A 91 3.23 -11.59 -10.26
N THR A 92 3.52 -10.33 -9.89
CA THR A 92 4.09 -10.03 -8.56
C THR A 92 3.02 -10.21 -7.49
N ASN A 93 3.38 -10.94 -6.41
CA ASN A 93 2.43 -11.33 -5.38
C ASN A 93 3.12 -11.40 -4.01
N ASP A 94 2.41 -11.11 -2.93
CA ASP A 94 2.89 -11.16 -1.55
C ASP A 94 3.25 -12.58 -1.07
N SER A 95 2.58 -13.62 -1.61
CA SER A 95 2.90 -15.02 -1.34
C SER A 95 4.22 -15.50 -1.94
N LEU A 96 4.81 -14.75 -2.87
CA LEU A 96 6.11 -15.05 -3.46
C LEU A 96 7.24 -14.46 -2.63
N SER A 97 8.40 -15.13 -2.66
CA SER A 97 9.61 -14.57 -2.06
C SER A 97 10.03 -13.25 -2.72
N ILE A 98 10.73 -12.40 -1.97
CA ILE A 98 11.31 -11.15 -2.50
C ILE A 98 12.14 -11.42 -3.76
N SER A 99 12.96 -12.48 -3.76
CA SER A 99 13.81 -12.84 -4.90
C SER A 99 12.99 -13.21 -6.15
N GLN A 100 11.87 -13.92 -5.99
CA GLN A 100 10.98 -14.25 -7.09
C GLN A 100 10.31 -12.99 -7.66
N ASN A 101 9.76 -12.13 -6.81
CA ASN A 101 9.16 -10.86 -7.23
C ASN A 101 10.19 -9.95 -7.94
N VAL A 102 11.44 -9.90 -7.47
CA VAL A 102 12.53 -9.15 -8.14
C VAL A 102 12.82 -9.72 -9.52
N LEU A 103 12.87 -11.05 -9.68
CA LEU A 103 13.11 -11.68 -10.99
C LEU A 103 11.97 -11.39 -11.98
N ILE A 104 10.71 -11.48 -11.54
CA ILE A 104 9.54 -11.11 -12.35
C ILE A 104 9.63 -9.65 -12.77
N SER A 105 9.90 -8.75 -11.82
CA SER A 105 10.02 -7.30 -12.07
C SER A 105 11.14 -6.99 -13.07
N ASN A 106 12.29 -7.67 -12.96
CA ASN A 106 13.41 -7.48 -13.87
C ASN A 106 13.09 -7.95 -15.30
N ARG A 107 12.39 -9.07 -15.46
CA ARG A 107 11.93 -9.55 -16.78
C ARG A 107 10.93 -8.59 -17.39
N MET A 108 9.95 -8.10 -16.63
CA MET A 108 9.01 -7.07 -17.06
C MET A 108 9.76 -5.81 -17.53
N PHE A 109 10.70 -5.31 -16.72
CA PHE A 109 11.48 -4.11 -17.06
C PHE A 109 12.28 -4.28 -18.37
N ASN A 110 12.97 -5.40 -18.55
CA ASN A 110 13.72 -5.69 -19.77
C ASN A 110 12.80 -5.77 -21.00
N ASN A 111 11.61 -6.32 -20.85
CA ASN A 111 10.61 -6.34 -21.92
C ASN A 111 10.14 -4.92 -22.26
N MET A 112 9.85 -4.08 -21.26
CA MET A 112 9.50 -2.66 -21.47
C MET A 112 10.56 -1.89 -22.24
N VAL A 113 11.85 -2.09 -21.92
CA VAL A 113 12.98 -1.45 -22.64
C VAL A 113 13.01 -1.85 -24.12
N SER A 114 12.56 -3.05 -24.46
CA SER A 114 12.47 -3.51 -25.86
C SER A 114 11.26 -2.95 -26.61
N LEU A 115 10.17 -2.62 -25.91
CA LEU A 115 8.90 -2.18 -26.52
C LEU A 115 8.81 -0.66 -26.71
N VAL A 116 9.39 0.13 -25.80
CA VAL A 116 9.27 1.59 -25.81
C VAL A 116 10.61 2.26 -25.49
N PRO A 117 10.88 3.46 -26.05
CA PRO A 117 12.12 4.19 -25.79
C PRO A 117 12.10 4.75 -24.35
N ILE A 118 12.84 4.11 -23.45
CA ILE A 118 12.98 4.57 -22.06
C ILE A 118 14.17 5.52 -21.93
N ALA A 119 13.94 6.63 -21.23
CA ALA A 119 14.97 7.63 -21.01
C ALA A 119 16.03 7.11 -20.01
N LYS A 120 17.31 7.28 -20.38
CA LYS A 120 18.42 6.87 -19.54
C LYS A 120 18.35 7.54 -18.16
N ASN A 121 18.56 6.78 -17.08
CA ASN A 121 18.50 7.22 -15.69
C ASN A 121 17.11 7.75 -15.24
N GLN A 122 16.05 7.47 -15.98
CA GLN A 122 14.69 7.91 -15.67
C GLN A 122 13.73 6.70 -15.51
N SER A 123 14.23 5.64 -14.93
CA SER A 123 13.42 4.50 -14.50
C SER A 123 13.23 4.56 -12.97
N TYR A 124 12.00 4.43 -12.54
CA TYR A 124 11.59 4.61 -11.15
C TYR A 124 10.65 3.47 -10.74
N ALA A 125 10.50 3.28 -9.43
CA ALA A 125 9.52 2.36 -8.86
C ALA A 125 8.52 3.11 -7.99
N ALA A 126 7.29 2.61 -7.91
CA ALA A 126 6.27 3.11 -7.00
C ALA A 126 5.45 1.96 -6.44
N GLY A 127 4.81 2.18 -5.30
CA GLY A 127 3.89 1.21 -4.75
C GLY A 127 3.04 1.78 -3.63
N PHE A 128 2.03 1.00 -3.26
CA PHE A 128 1.11 1.30 -2.17
C PHE A 128 1.30 0.25 -1.07
N GLU A 129 1.38 0.65 0.19
CA GLU A 129 1.47 -0.25 1.35
C GLU A 129 2.57 -1.34 1.19
N GLY A 130 2.20 -2.62 1.13
CA GLY A 130 3.14 -3.74 0.89
C GLY A 130 3.92 -3.59 -0.41
N GLY A 131 3.25 -3.16 -1.49
CA GLY A 131 3.88 -2.84 -2.77
C GLY A 131 4.87 -1.68 -2.67
N ALA A 132 4.64 -0.69 -1.79
CA ALA A 132 5.58 0.38 -1.52
C ALA A 132 6.85 -0.11 -0.80
N LYS A 133 6.70 -1.00 0.17
CA LYS A 133 7.85 -1.67 0.83
C LYS A 133 8.69 -2.40 -0.22
N PHE A 134 8.07 -3.18 -1.10
CA PHE A 134 8.76 -3.87 -2.19
C PHE A 134 9.42 -2.91 -3.18
N ALA A 135 8.69 -1.89 -3.69
CA ALA A 135 9.24 -0.88 -4.59
C ALA A 135 10.47 -0.18 -4.01
N SER A 136 10.49 0.05 -2.68
CA SER A 136 11.57 0.76 -1.99
C SER A 136 12.90 0.00 -1.95
N ILE A 137 12.87 -1.32 -2.07
CA ILE A 137 14.09 -2.15 -2.10
C ILE A 137 14.56 -2.46 -3.53
N LEU A 138 13.70 -2.26 -4.52
CA LEU A 138 13.97 -2.64 -5.91
C LEU A 138 15.25 -2.00 -6.50
N PRO A 139 15.60 -0.71 -6.22
CA PRO A 139 16.84 -0.09 -6.71
C PRO A 139 18.13 -0.79 -6.22
N THR A 140 18.06 -1.58 -5.17
CA THR A 140 19.19 -2.37 -4.68
C THR A 140 19.51 -3.54 -5.60
N PHE A 141 18.48 -4.08 -6.28
CA PHE A 141 18.57 -5.23 -7.16
C PHE A 141 18.60 -4.83 -8.64
N ILE A 142 17.81 -3.83 -9.05
CA ILE A 142 17.73 -3.32 -10.42
C ILE A 142 18.35 -1.91 -10.46
N LYS A 143 19.61 -1.85 -10.85
CA LYS A 143 20.44 -0.61 -10.80
C LYS A 143 19.94 0.51 -11.70
N GLU A 144 19.12 0.18 -12.70
CA GLU A 144 18.48 1.13 -13.60
C GLU A 144 17.40 1.95 -12.90
N VAL A 145 16.80 1.45 -11.82
CA VAL A 145 15.82 2.16 -11.01
C VAL A 145 16.54 3.20 -10.15
N LYS A 146 16.29 4.50 -10.41
CA LYS A 146 16.99 5.65 -9.81
C LYS A 146 16.23 6.33 -8.69
N GLY A 147 14.98 5.97 -8.50
CA GLY A 147 14.17 6.54 -7.42
C GLY A 147 12.90 5.74 -7.17
N VAL A 148 12.29 6.05 -6.02
CA VAL A 148 11.11 5.37 -5.52
C VAL A 148 10.08 6.39 -5.07
N VAL A 149 8.81 6.12 -5.36
CA VAL A 149 7.64 6.77 -4.75
C VAL A 149 6.95 5.76 -3.84
N SER A 150 7.10 5.92 -2.53
CA SER A 150 6.54 5.03 -1.51
C SER A 150 5.30 5.65 -0.91
N ILE A 151 4.14 5.02 -1.10
CA ILE A 151 2.84 5.54 -0.68
C ILE A 151 2.32 4.72 0.50
N GLY A 152 2.19 5.37 1.67
CA GLY A 152 1.66 4.76 2.88
C GLY A 152 2.61 3.79 3.60
N ALA A 153 3.87 3.62 3.16
CA ALA A 153 4.80 2.72 3.84
C ALA A 153 6.24 3.24 3.85
N PRO A 154 7.02 2.92 4.89
CA PRO A 154 8.45 3.20 4.95
C PRO A 154 9.25 2.28 4.00
N VAL A 155 10.57 2.41 4.02
CA VAL A 155 11.47 1.48 3.30
C VAL A 155 11.30 0.08 3.86
N GLY A 156 11.11 -0.90 2.99
CA GLY A 156 10.85 -2.29 3.38
C GLY A 156 11.99 -2.97 4.15
N ASN A 157 13.24 -2.59 3.88
CA ASN A 157 14.40 -3.02 4.66
C ASN A 157 15.53 -1.98 4.58
N ILE A 158 15.82 -1.34 5.70
CA ILE A 158 16.86 -0.31 5.79
C ILE A 158 18.28 -0.90 5.73
N GLU A 159 18.46 -2.14 6.18
CA GLU A 159 19.78 -2.77 6.28
C GLU A 159 20.42 -3.04 4.91
N ILE A 160 19.59 -3.24 3.87
CA ILE A 160 20.08 -3.46 2.51
C ILE A 160 20.42 -2.18 1.76
N LEU A 161 20.13 -1.00 2.31
CA LEU A 161 20.43 0.27 1.69
C LEU A 161 21.94 0.51 1.61
N ASN A 162 22.46 0.78 0.43
CA ASN A 162 23.87 1.01 0.20
C ASN A 162 24.16 2.52 0.02
N PRO A 163 24.83 3.18 1.00
CA PRO A 163 25.16 4.60 0.90
C PRO A 163 26.08 4.98 -0.30
N LYS A 164 26.76 4.00 -0.90
CA LYS A 164 27.59 4.21 -2.10
C LYS A 164 26.76 4.25 -3.40
N SER A 165 25.49 3.81 -3.34
CA SER A 165 24.57 3.78 -4.48
C SER A 165 23.19 4.30 -4.06
N PRO A 166 23.10 5.59 -3.64
CA PRO A 166 21.85 6.15 -3.17
C PRO A 166 20.88 6.41 -4.33
N PHE A 167 19.63 6.09 -4.11
CA PHE A 167 18.52 6.44 -5.01
C PHE A 167 17.64 7.53 -4.38
N LYS A 168 16.79 8.17 -5.18
CA LYS A 168 15.82 9.15 -4.69
C LYS A 168 14.67 8.45 -3.99
N PHE A 169 14.36 8.83 -2.75
CA PHE A 169 13.18 8.35 -2.04
C PHE A 169 12.15 9.48 -1.88
N ILE A 170 10.92 9.25 -2.32
CA ILE A 170 9.79 10.15 -2.11
C ILE A 170 8.72 9.38 -1.36
N GLY A 171 8.54 9.69 -0.09
CA GLY A 171 7.42 9.18 0.71
C GLY A 171 6.18 10.05 0.50
N ILE A 172 5.02 9.42 0.47
CA ILE A 172 3.71 10.09 0.51
C ILE A 172 2.92 9.45 1.63
N VAL A 173 2.46 10.23 2.60
CA VAL A 173 1.74 9.68 3.76
C VAL A 173 0.68 10.63 4.29
N ASN A 174 -0.47 10.05 4.69
CA ASN A 174 -1.51 10.78 5.42
C ASN A 174 -1.14 10.87 6.90
N ARG A 175 -1.45 11.99 7.56
CA ARG A 175 -1.22 12.12 9.01
C ARG A 175 -2.08 11.20 9.88
N ASN A 176 -3.12 10.59 9.31
CA ASN A 176 -3.96 9.58 9.94
C ASN A 176 -3.40 8.15 9.79
N ASP A 177 -2.42 7.96 8.91
CA ASP A 177 -1.80 6.66 8.62
C ASP A 177 -0.90 6.23 9.78
N PHE A 178 -0.99 4.96 10.19
CA PHE A 178 -0.18 4.43 11.29
C PHE A 178 1.32 4.44 10.99
N ASN A 179 1.71 4.41 9.71
CA ASN A 179 3.10 4.53 9.24
C ASN A 179 3.61 5.98 9.24
N PHE A 180 2.76 7.00 9.50
CA PHE A 180 3.18 8.40 9.43
C PHE A 180 4.41 8.71 10.28
N ARG A 181 4.42 8.26 11.54
CA ARG A 181 5.52 8.49 12.48
C ARG A 181 6.82 7.79 12.04
N GLU A 182 6.68 6.59 11.52
CA GLU A 182 7.83 5.82 11.03
C GLU A 182 8.41 6.47 9.77
N MET A 183 7.56 6.90 8.84
CA MET A 183 8.01 7.61 7.63
C MET A 183 8.63 8.98 7.95
N GLU A 184 8.16 9.66 8.99
CA GLU A 184 8.77 10.90 9.49
C GLU A 184 10.18 10.62 10.05
N ALA A 185 10.33 9.61 10.89
CA ALA A 185 11.61 9.20 11.46
C ALA A 185 12.59 8.66 10.40
N LEU A 186 12.08 8.00 9.38
CA LEU A 186 12.87 7.49 8.25
C LEU A 186 13.64 8.61 7.54
N ARG A 187 13.15 9.84 7.50
CA ARG A 187 13.85 10.99 6.88
C ARG A 187 15.22 11.19 7.50
N ASP A 188 15.32 11.15 8.83
CA ASP A 188 16.58 11.34 9.54
C ASP A 188 17.55 10.18 9.29
N VAL A 189 17.03 8.96 9.13
CA VAL A 189 17.82 7.79 8.76
C VAL A 189 18.38 7.95 7.34
N LEU A 190 17.54 8.30 6.38
CA LEU A 190 17.94 8.51 4.99
C LEU A 190 18.92 9.67 4.83
N ASP A 191 18.76 10.75 5.62
CA ASP A 191 19.71 11.88 5.66
C ASP A 191 21.09 11.43 6.14
N ARG A 192 21.17 10.64 7.22
CA ARG A 192 22.45 10.07 7.72
C ARG A 192 23.10 9.14 6.68
N LEU A 193 22.29 8.37 5.96
CA LEU A 193 22.75 7.50 4.87
C LEU A 193 23.00 8.25 3.56
N LYS A 194 22.78 9.57 3.52
CA LYS A 194 22.93 10.45 2.34
C LYS A 194 22.05 10.06 1.16
N PHE A 195 20.86 9.50 1.41
CA PHE A 195 19.85 9.28 0.39
C PHE A 195 19.05 10.56 0.19
N PRO A 196 18.95 11.09 -1.05
CA PRO A 196 18.05 12.19 -1.36
C PRO A 196 16.62 11.77 -1.05
N ASN A 197 15.94 12.50 -0.16
CA ASN A 197 14.60 12.11 0.26
C ASN A 197 13.67 13.33 0.40
N GLN A 198 12.36 13.09 0.19
CA GLN A 198 11.25 13.99 0.53
C GLN A 198 10.11 13.20 1.15
N LEU A 199 9.29 13.88 1.94
CA LEU A 199 8.08 13.33 2.52
C LEU A 199 6.90 14.25 2.26
N LEU A 200 6.06 13.89 1.30
CA LEU A 200 4.82 14.61 1.01
C LEU A 200 3.75 14.18 2.01
N VAL A 201 3.46 15.07 2.95
CA VAL A 201 2.45 14.84 3.99
C VAL A 201 1.15 15.49 3.58
N PHE A 202 0.04 14.78 3.76
CA PHE A 202 -1.30 15.29 3.49
C PHE A 202 -2.28 14.93 4.60
N ASP A 203 -3.42 15.61 4.63
CA ASP A 203 -4.56 15.34 5.51
C ASP A 203 -5.76 14.90 4.69
N GLY A 204 -6.66 14.17 5.31
CA GLY A 204 -7.92 13.72 4.76
C GLY A 204 -8.41 12.46 5.45
N GLU A 205 -9.68 12.14 5.27
CA GLU A 205 -10.28 10.90 5.82
C GLU A 205 -9.76 9.66 5.09
N GLN A 206 -9.46 9.79 3.80
CA GLN A 206 -8.93 8.71 3.00
C GLN A 206 -7.40 8.67 3.10
N LEU A 207 -6.83 7.48 3.26
CA LEU A 207 -5.38 7.28 3.31
C LEU A 207 -4.73 7.33 1.91
N VAL A 208 -5.53 7.23 0.85
CA VAL A 208 -5.06 7.34 -0.54
C VAL A 208 -4.87 8.82 -0.90
N PRO A 209 -3.69 9.21 -1.42
CA PRO A 209 -3.41 10.59 -1.80
C PRO A 209 -4.21 11.03 -3.04
N ASP A 210 -4.51 12.32 -3.12
CA ASP A 210 -5.13 12.92 -4.31
C ASP A 210 -4.17 12.93 -5.52
N GLN A 211 -4.74 13.09 -6.72
CA GLN A 211 -3.99 13.06 -7.98
C GLN A 211 -2.96 14.20 -8.08
N ASN A 212 -3.17 15.34 -7.44
CA ASN A 212 -2.19 16.43 -7.43
C ASN A 212 -0.99 16.11 -6.54
N THR A 213 -1.20 15.39 -5.43
CA THR A 213 -0.12 14.91 -4.57
C THR A 213 0.72 13.85 -5.29
N LEU A 214 0.07 12.91 -6.01
CA LEU A 214 0.76 11.90 -6.84
C LEU A 214 1.55 12.57 -7.98
N ALA A 215 0.95 13.53 -8.70
CA ALA A 215 1.64 14.29 -9.74
C ALA A 215 2.83 15.09 -9.17
N SER A 216 2.69 15.65 -7.97
CA SER A 216 3.79 16.36 -7.29
C SER A 216 4.99 15.44 -7.05
N ALA A 217 4.76 14.18 -6.67
CA ALA A 217 5.85 13.21 -6.50
C ALA A 217 6.58 12.91 -7.82
N LEU A 218 5.85 12.71 -8.93
CA LEU A 218 6.46 12.49 -10.25
C LEU A 218 7.23 13.74 -10.72
N ARG A 219 6.68 14.93 -10.49
CA ARG A 219 7.35 16.21 -10.78
C ARG A 219 8.66 16.36 -10.00
N ILE A 220 8.71 15.94 -8.73
CA ILE A 220 9.93 15.94 -7.91
C ILE A 220 10.99 14.99 -8.50
N LEU A 221 10.61 13.83 -9.07
CA LEU A 221 11.56 12.95 -9.76
C LEU A 221 12.22 13.67 -10.93
N THR A 222 11.44 14.38 -11.76
CA THR A 222 11.94 15.18 -12.89
C THR A 222 12.87 16.31 -12.41
N LEU A 223 12.47 17.08 -11.40
CA LEU A 223 13.32 18.14 -10.81
C LEU A 223 14.63 17.59 -10.24
N ASN A 224 14.59 16.42 -9.61
CA ASN A 224 15.79 15.76 -9.10
C ASN A 224 16.74 15.33 -10.24
N GLY A 225 16.19 14.85 -11.37
CA GLY A 225 16.97 14.55 -12.58
C GLY A 225 17.65 15.81 -13.14
N MET A 226 16.95 16.95 -13.16
CA MET A 226 17.54 18.24 -13.56
C MET A 226 18.64 18.68 -12.59
N ALA A 227 18.44 18.55 -11.28
CA ALA A 227 19.42 18.90 -10.26
C ALA A 227 20.71 18.06 -10.35
N LYS A 228 20.62 16.85 -10.87
CA LYS A 228 21.76 15.95 -11.10
C LYS A 228 22.37 16.05 -12.51
N ASN A 229 21.86 16.93 -13.36
CA ASN A 229 22.21 17.03 -14.79
C ASN A 229 21.95 15.73 -15.59
N GLU A 230 21.03 14.89 -15.14
CA GLU A 230 20.55 13.70 -15.86
C GLU A 230 19.46 14.07 -16.87
N ILE A 231 18.75 15.16 -16.60
CA ILE A 231 17.76 15.81 -17.47
C ILE A 231 18.25 17.24 -17.74
N VAL A 232 18.09 17.73 -18.95
CA VAL A 232 18.39 19.14 -19.30
C VAL A 232 17.49 20.04 -18.45
N ALA A 233 18.11 21.00 -17.76
CA ALA A 233 17.37 21.94 -16.92
C ALA A 233 16.45 22.80 -17.78
N ASP A 234 15.17 22.84 -17.42
CA ASP A 234 14.17 23.71 -18.01
C ASP A 234 13.80 24.81 -16.99
N PRO A 235 14.25 26.05 -17.18
CA PRO A 235 13.99 27.16 -16.25
C PRO A 235 12.50 27.44 -16.06
N GLN A 236 11.69 27.29 -17.11
CA GLN A 236 10.26 27.51 -17.02
C GLN A 236 9.60 26.42 -16.15
N PHE A 237 9.90 25.15 -16.39
CA PHE A 237 9.40 24.03 -15.59
C PHE A 237 9.81 24.15 -14.13
N ILE A 238 11.06 24.57 -13.85
CA ILE A 238 11.56 24.79 -12.47
C ILE A 238 10.75 25.90 -11.80
N GLN A 239 10.53 27.05 -12.47
CA GLN A 239 9.78 28.18 -11.91
C GLN A 239 8.31 27.84 -11.68
N GLU A 240 7.64 27.23 -12.65
CA GLU A 240 6.24 26.76 -12.50
C GLU A 240 6.07 25.78 -11.34
N SER A 241 7.03 24.86 -11.20
CA SER A 241 7.05 23.91 -10.09
C SER A 241 7.22 24.60 -8.74
N PHE A 242 8.13 25.56 -8.66
CA PHE A 242 8.35 26.33 -7.45
C PHE A 242 7.09 27.12 -7.03
N ASP A 243 6.45 27.80 -7.98
CA ASP A 243 5.24 28.59 -7.74
C ASP A 243 4.07 27.70 -7.30
N MET A 244 3.94 26.51 -7.90
CA MET A 244 2.94 25.50 -7.50
C MET A 244 3.13 25.05 -6.05
N PHE A 245 4.34 24.70 -5.64
CA PHE A 245 4.61 24.28 -4.27
C PHE A 245 4.45 25.44 -3.27
N LEU A 246 4.85 26.65 -3.65
CA LEU A 246 4.68 27.85 -2.82
C LEU A 246 3.19 28.17 -2.63
N ALA A 247 2.38 28.10 -3.68
CA ALA A 247 0.94 28.29 -3.61
C ALA A 247 0.28 27.24 -2.69
N LYS A 248 0.70 25.96 -2.77
CA LYS A 248 0.23 24.89 -1.88
C LYS A 248 0.60 25.17 -0.42
N SER A 249 1.83 25.63 -0.15
CA SER A 249 2.26 26.03 1.21
C SER A 249 1.43 27.20 1.76
N ASN A 250 1.17 28.21 0.95
CA ASN A 250 0.32 29.34 1.32
C ASN A 250 -1.14 28.91 1.60
N SER A 251 -1.65 27.95 0.82
CA SER A 251 -2.97 27.36 1.08
C SER A 251 -3.02 26.65 2.45
N PHE A 252 -1.99 25.92 2.83
CA PHE A 252 -1.92 25.32 4.16
C PHE A 252 -1.94 26.37 5.28
N LEU A 253 -1.26 27.49 5.09
CA LEU A 253 -1.28 28.61 6.07
C LEU A 253 -2.66 29.23 6.17
N SER A 254 -3.32 29.48 5.03
CA SER A 254 -4.68 30.05 4.98
C SER A 254 -5.73 29.13 5.63
N ASN A 255 -5.54 27.82 5.52
CA ASN A 255 -6.41 26.82 6.10
C ASN A 255 -6.09 26.48 7.57
N GLY A 256 -5.16 27.22 8.20
CA GLY A 256 -4.82 27.05 9.60
C GLY A 256 -4.02 25.77 9.92
N THR A 257 -3.30 25.23 8.93
CA THR A 257 -2.45 24.03 9.07
C THR A 257 -0.95 24.38 8.95
N PRO A 258 -0.40 25.18 9.90
CA PRO A 258 0.96 25.72 9.80
C PRO A 258 2.05 24.63 9.84
N VAL A 259 1.77 23.46 10.42
CA VAL A 259 2.70 22.33 10.46
C VAL A 259 2.86 21.74 9.06
N LEU A 260 1.77 21.54 8.30
CA LEU A 260 1.85 21.09 6.90
C LEU A 260 2.58 22.09 6.00
N ALA A 261 2.36 23.39 6.22
CA ALA A 261 3.10 24.43 5.51
C ALA A 261 4.61 24.34 5.78
N GLU A 262 4.99 24.07 7.01
CA GLU A 262 6.39 23.91 7.41
C GLU A 262 7.02 22.65 6.77
N TYR A 263 6.35 21.50 6.80
CA TYR A 263 6.81 20.30 6.09
C TYR A 263 7.10 20.60 4.62
N LEU A 264 6.16 21.26 3.94
CA LEU A 264 6.31 21.56 2.51
C LEU A 264 7.43 22.58 2.25
N LEU A 265 7.58 23.65 3.05
CA LEU A 265 8.68 24.61 2.93
C LEU A 265 10.06 23.95 3.17
N SER A 266 10.12 23.03 4.11
CA SER A 266 11.33 22.22 4.35
C SER A 266 11.69 21.35 3.14
N ASP A 267 10.68 20.69 2.53
CA ASP A 267 10.91 19.89 1.32
C ASP A 267 11.24 20.77 0.11
N MET A 268 10.62 21.95 -0.06
CA MET A 268 10.98 22.90 -1.13
C MET A 268 12.46 23.26 -1.08
N LYS A 269 13.03 23.48 0.11
CA LYS A 269 14.48 23.73 0.23
C LYS A 269 15.32 22.57 -0.30
N ARG A 270 14.92 21.33 -0.02
CA ARG A 270 15.65 20.14 -0.48
C ARG A 270 15.52 19.94 -1.99
N ILE A 271 14.34 20.22 -2.56
CA ILE A 271 14.05 20.03 -3.99
C ILE A 271 14.77 21.10 -4.83
N PHE A 272 14.65 22.37 -4.45
CA PHE A 272 15.05 23.50 -5.28
C PHE A 272 16.45 24.07 -4.99
N ASN A 273 17.07 23.71 -3.84
CA ASN A 273 18.40 24.25 -3.48
C ASN A 273 19.47 24.09 -4.57
N PRO A 274 19.53 22.98 -5.33
CA PRO A 274 20.47 22.86 -6.44
C PRO A 274 20.07 23.62 -7.71
N LEU A 275 18.83 24.13 -7.79
CA LEU A 275 18.23 24.65 -9.02
C LEU A 275 18.06 26.17 -9.03
N MET A 276 17.89 26.81 -7.85
CA MET A 276 17.63 28.23 -7.74
C MET A 276 17.96 28.79 -6.34
N ASP A 277 17.99 30.13 -6.22
CA ASP A 277 18.12 30.78 -4.90
C ASP A 277 16.84 30.65 -4.06
N LEU A 278 17.03 30.32 -2.78
CA LEU A 278 15.94 30.04 -1.84
C LEU A 278 15.94 30.96 -0.62
N ASP A 279 16.57 32.10 -0.67
CA ASP A 279 16.64 33.02 0.50
C ASP A 279 15.26 33.50 0.98
N SER A 280 14.31 33.67 0.05
CA SER A 280 12.91 33.96 0.37
C SER A 280 12.24 32.83 1.15
N ILE A 281 12.41 31.58 0.72
CA ILE A 281 11.83 30.39 1.38
C ILE A 281 12.44 30.18 2.76
N LYS A 282 13.76 30.33 2.91
CA LYS A 282 14.45 30.24 4.21
C LYS A 282 13.93 31.29 5.20
N LYS A 283 13.67 32.53 4.73
CA LYS A 283 13.10 33.59 5.55
C LYS A 283 11.66 33.27 5.94
N THR A 284 10.83 32.81 5.01
CA THR A 284 9.44 32.43 5.24
C THR A 284 9.33 31.30 6.26
N GLU A 285 10.07 30.20 6.08
CA GLU A 285 10.11 29.09 7.03
C GLU A 285 10.56 29.54 8.42
N LYS A 286 11.63 30.34 8.51
CA LYS A 286 12.11 30.88 9.79
C LYS A 286 11.06 31.76 10.49
N SER A 287 10.32 32.56 9.73
CA SER A 287 9.21 33.36 10.24
C SER A 287 8.06 32.48 10.74
N LEU A 288 7.67 31.49 9.95
CA LEU A 288 6.62 30.52 10.30
C LEU A 288 6.95 29.80 11.60
N ARG A 289 8.14 29.21 11.72
CA ARG A 289 8.58 28.51 12.95
C ARG A 289 8.61 29.38 14.21
N ARG A 290 8.69 30.69 14.05
CA ARG A 290 8.63 31.67 15.14
C ARG A 290 7.22 32.10 15.51
N SER A 291 6.26 31.91 14.64
CA SER A 291 4.86 32.29 14.85
C SER A 291 4.23 31.54 16.03
N SER A 292 3.28 32.19 16.71
CA SER A 292 2.53 31.55 17.80
C SER A 292 1.68 30.40 17.32
N SER A 293 1.06 30.51 16.12
CA SER A 293 0.22 29.49 15.53
C SER A 293 1.01 28.18 15.28
N TYR A 294 2.19 28.29 14.66
CA TYR A 294 3.05 27.11 14.44
C TYR A 294 3.49 26.49 15.76
N LYS A 295 4.00 27.29 16.70
CA LYS A 295 4.49 26.80 18.00
C LYS A 295 3.41 26.07 18.78
N GLN A 296 2.19 26.61 18.79
CA GLN A 296 1.05 25.98 19.46
C GLN A 296 0.66 24.66 18.78
N ALA A 297 0.52 24.65 17.46
CA ALA A 297 0.17 23.48 16.69
C ALA A 297 1.22 22.37 16.82
N ASN A 298 2.50 22.72 16.69
CA ASN A 298 3.61 21.77 16.81
C ASN A 298 3.73 21.19 18.23
N ARG A 299 3.54 22.02 19.28
CA ARG A 299 3.52 21.53 20.67
C ARG A 299 2.36 20.56 20.89
N SER A 300 1.17 20.91 20.39
CA SER A 300 0.01 20.04 20.49
C SER A 300 0.26 18.69 19.80
N GLN A 301 0.72 18.71 18.56
CA GLN A 301 1.08 17.50 17.81
C GLN A 301 2.06 16.63 18.59
N ASN A 302 3.15 17.20 19.09
CA ASN A 302 4.17 16.45 19.83
C ASN A 302 3.67 15.83 21.13
N ASN A 303 2.74 16.50 21.83
CA ASN A 303 2.12 15.95 23.04
C ASN A 303 1.28 14.71 22.71
N TYR A 304 0.55 14.72 21.58
CA TYR A 304 -0.22 13.54 21.15
C TYR A 304 0.67 12.44 20.62
N PHE A 305 1.78 12.78 19.99
CA PHE A 305 2.79 11.77 19.59
C PHE A 305 3.36 11.03 20.80
N LEU A 306 3.68 11.76 21.88
CA LEU A 306 4.17 11.13 23.11
C LEU A 306 3.13 10.18 23.73
N LYS A 307 1.85 10.58 23.77
CA LYS A 307 0.76 9.71 24.23
C LYS A 307 0.62 8.47 23.36
N GLU A 308 0.69 8.66 22.04
CA GLU A 308 0.62 7.57 21.06
C GLU A 308 1.73 6.55 21.27
N ASP A 309 2.97 7.01 21.47
CA ASP A 309 4.12 6.16 21.68
C ASP A 309 3.93 5.26 22.91
N PHE A 310 3.50 5.81 24.04
CA PHE A 310 3.17 5.02 25.24
C PHE A 310 2.02 4.02 25.00
N THR A 311 0.97 4.46 24.30
CA THR A 311 -0.15 3.56 24.02
C THR A 311 0.26 2.40 23.08
N LYS A 312 1.15 2.66 22.12
CA LYS A 312 1.70 1.62 21.23
C LYS A 312 2.56 0.61 22.00
N GLU A 313 3.38 1.09 22.96
CA GLU A 313 4.15 0.21 23.85
C GLU A 313 3.23 -0.70 24.69
N ASP A 314 2.16 -0.13 25.27
CA ASP A 314 1.16 -0.90 26.02
C ASP A 314 0.47 -1.94 25.11
N TYR A 315 0.03 -1.55 23.91
CA TYR A 315 -0.63 -2.48 22.98
C TYR A 315 0.30 -3.62 22.55
N ALA A 316 1.55 -3.33 22.23
CA ALA A 316 2.51 -4.37 21.88
C ALA A 316 2.75 -5.35 23.02
N TYR A 317 2.96 -4.83 24.24
CA TYR A 317 3.19 -5.64 25.43
C TYR A 317 2.00 -6.55 25.77
N TYR A 318 0.79 -5.98 25.84
CA TYR A 318 -0.40 -6.77 26.19
C TYR A 318 -0.77 -7.77 25.11
N LEU A 319 -0.57 -7.44 23.82
CA LEU A 319 -0.85 -8.39 22.74
C LEU A 319 0.07 -9.62 22.83
N GLU A 320 1.37 -9.40 23.05
CA GLU A 320 2.34 -10.49 23.21
C GLU A 320 1.99 -11.39 24.39
N GLU A 321 1.71 -10.82 25.57
CA GLU A 321 1.29 -11.56 26.76
C GLU A 321 -0.03 -12.33 26.55
N ASP A 322 -1.00 -11.70 25.91
CA ASP A 322 -2.32 -12.32 25.66
C ASP A 322 -2.21 -13.49 24.67
N ILE A 323 -1.37 -13.40 23.65
CA ILE A 323 -1.10 -14.49 22.70
C ILE A 323 -0.43 -15.67 23.43
N LEU A 324 0.65 -15.39 24.20
CA LEU A 324 1.43 -16.42 24.89
C LEU A 324 0.64 -17.18 25.96
N THR A 325 -0.35 -16.52 26.56
CA THR A 325 -1.14 -17.08 27.67
C THR A 325 -2.57 -17.45 27.28
N TYR A 326 -2.95 -17.29 26.03
CA TYR A 326 -4.33 -17.47 25.54
C TYR A 326 -5.36 -16.69 26.41
N ASN A 327 -5.06 -15.42 26.70
CA ASN A 327 -5.80 -14.61 27.66
C ASN A 327 -7.13 -14.09 27.09
N TYR A 328 -8.06 -14.99 26.74
CA TYR A 328 -9.39 -14.63 26.24
C TYR A 328 -10.17 -13.64 27.13
N PRO A 329 -10.08 -13.69 28.49
CA PRO A 329 -10.72 -12.68 29.33
C PRO A 329 -10.28 -11.24 29.01
N ASN A 330 -9.06 -11.03 28.52
CA ASN A 330 -8.54 -9.70 28.19
C ASN A 330 -9.15 -9.09 26.92
N LEU A 331 -9.92 -9.84 26.12
CA LEU A 331 -10.70 -9.30 25.01
C LEU A 331 -11.64 -8.17 25.46
N GLY A 332 -12.11 -8.21 26.73
CA GLY A 332 -12.89 -7.12 27.31
C GLY A 332 -12.11 -5.81 27.45
N TRP A 333 -10.81 -5.89 27.81
CA TRP A 333 -9.93 -4.72 27.85
C TRP A 333 -9.66 -4.16 26.43
N TRP A 334 -9.41 -5.03 25.47
CA TRP A 334 -9.24 -4.62 24.05
C TRP A 334 -10.49 -3.91 23.52
N LYS A 335 -11.67 -4.44 23.82
CA LYS A 335 -12.94 -3.78 23.46
C LYS A 335 -13.03 -2.38 24.07
N TYR A 336 -12.71 -2.24 25.36
CA TYR A 336 -12.68 -0.95 26.02
C TYR A 336 -11.69 0.02 25.34
N GLN A 337 -10.48 -0.45 24.96
CA GLN A 337 -9.52 0.37 24.24
C GLN A 337 -10.09 0.87 22.89
N MET A 338 -10.74 0.01 22.12
CA MET A 338 -11.35 0.43 20.85
C MET A 338 -12.50 1.43 21.07
N GLU A 339 -13.29 1.28 22.11
CA GLU A 339 -14.32 2.26 22.50
C GLU A 339 -13.73 3.62 22.91
N GLU A 340 -12.59 3.64 23.59
CA GLU A 340 -11.86 4.89 23.89
C GLU A 340 -11.33 5.55 22.58
N LEU A 341 -10.80 4.78 21.64
CA LEU A 341 -10.42 5.32 20.33
C LEU A 341 -11.63 5.88 19.57
N ASP A 342 -12.81 5.25 19.65
CA ASP A 342 -14.05 5.78 19.04
C ASP A 342 -14.49 7.13 19.64
N LYS A 343 -14.22 7.35 20.93
CA LYS A 343 -14.49 8.65 21.59
C LYS A 343 -13.51 9.70 21.10
N LEU A 344 -12.22 9.36 20.98
CA LEU A 344 -11.19 10.27 20.49
C LEU A 344 -11.41 10.64 19.01
N ASP A 345 -11.89 9.69 18.21
CA ASP A 345 -12.18 9.90 16.79
C ASP A 345 -13.31 10.95 16.56
N LYS A 346 -14.22 11.07 17.54
CA LYS A 346 -15.29 12.07 17.55
C LYS A 346 -14.87 13.41 18.20
N SER A 347 -13.62 13.54 18.62
CA SER A 347 -13.14 14.76 19.29
C SER A 347 -13.12 15.97 18.34
N LYS A 348 -13.29 17.15 18.91
CA LYS A 348 -13.09 18.44 18.18
C LYS A 348 -11.60 18.73 17.95
N VAL A 349 -10.70 18.08 18.68
CA VAL A 349 -9.26 18.26 18.56
C VAL A 349 -8.71 17.41 17.44
N LEU A 350 -8.16 18.03 16.41
CA LEU A 350 -7.63 17.35 15.23
C LEU A 350 -6.61 16.26 15.59
N TYR A 351 -5.66 16.57 16.46
CA TYR A 351 -4.58 15.65 16.83
C TYR A 351 -5.05 14.43 17.65
N GLU A 352 -6.18 14.54 18.36
CA GLU A 352 -6.82 13.37 19.00
C GLU A 352 -7.39 12.41 17.97
N ARG A 353 -8.13 12.94 16.98
CA ARG A 353 -8.64 12.11 15.89
C ARG A 353 -7.52 11.43 15.12
N GLN A 354 -6.47 12.19 14.79
CA GLN A 354 -5.31 11.64 14.08
C GLN A 354 -4.60 10.55 14.89
N MET A 355 -4.41 10.74 16.19
CA MET A 355 -3.85 9.72 17.08
C MET A 355 -4.73 8.48 17.14
N ALA A 356 -6.05 8.64 17.30
CA ALA A 356 -6.99 7.51 17.33
C ALA A 356 -6.93 6.68 16.05
N SER A 357 -6.93 7.35 14.88
CA SER A 357 -6.80 6.68 13.59
C SER A 357 -5.49 5.89 13.47
N ARG A 358 -4.35 6.49 13.84
CA ARG A 358 -3.04 5.83 13.80
C ARG A 358 -2.95 4.65 14.77
N LEU A 359 -3.49 4.78 16.00
CA LEU A 359 -3.50 3.68 16.97
C LEU A 359 -4.37 2.51 16.50
N ARG A 360 -5.52 2.80 15.88
CA ARG A 360 -6.39 1.77 15.29
C ARG A 360 -5.69 1.04 14.14
N GLY A 361 -5.04 1.78 13.25
CA GLY A 361 -4.23 1.19 12.16
C GLY A 361 -3.07 0.36 12.71
N TYR A 362 -2.37 0.86 13.74
CA TYR A 362 -1.24 0.17 14.36
C TYR A 362 -1.64 -1.17 14.98
N ILE A 363 -2.70 -1.20 15.81
CA ILE A 363 -3.14 -2.47 16.42
C ILE A 363 -3.65 -3.45 15.37
N ASN A 364 -4.34 -2.96 14.34
CA ASN A 364 -4.78 -3.82 13.25
C ASN A 364 -3.60 -4.46 12.53
N ALA A 365 -2.58 -3.69 12.16
CA ALA A 365 -1.36 -4.20 11.52
C ALA A 365 -0.59 -5.16 12.44
N LEU A 366 -0.45 -4.83 13.72
CA LEU A 366 0.23 -5.69 14.70
C LEU A 366 -0.46 -7.05 14.85
N VAL A 367 -1.79 -7.07 14.85
CA VAL A 367 -2.57 -8.33 14.92
C VAL A 367 -2.42 -9.14 13.62
N GLU A 368 -2.45 -8.49 12.45
CA GLU A 368 -2.24 -9.14 11.16
C GLU A 368 -0.85 -9.76 11.06
N ASP A 369 0.20 -9.03 11.42
CA ASP A 369 1.58 -9.54 11.43
C ASP A 369 1.73 -10.79 12.31
N ASN A 370 1.07 -10.83 13.48
CA ASN A 370 1.07 -11.99 14.35
C ASN A 370 0.26 -13.17 13.77
N ILE A 371 -0.87 -12.91 13.11
CA ILE A 371 -1.64 -13.94 12.40
C ILE A 371 -0.78 -14.59 11.32
N ASP A 372 -0.12 -13.79 10.50
CA ASP A 372 0.72 -14.27 9.40
C ASP A 372 1.91 -15.07 9.93
N PHE A 373 2.55 -14.58 11.00
CA PHE A 373 3.66 -15.27 11.64
C PHE A 373 3.27 -16.65 12.19
N ILE A 374 2.15 -16.73 12.93
CA ILE A 374 1.67 -18.01 13.51
C ILE A 374 1.15 -18.94 12.43
N ALA A 375 0.45 -18.41 11.42
CA ALA A 375 -0.07 -19.22 10.32
C ALA A 375 1.03 -19.81 9.42
N ALA A 376 2.20 -19.18 9.35
CA ALA A 376 3.35 -19.67 8.59
C ALA A 376 4.16 -20.76 9.32
N ASP A 377 3.89 -21.02 10.60
CA ASP A 377 4.61 -22.06 11.35
C ASP A 377 4.20 -23.46 10.89
N LYS A 378 5.14 -24.42 10.98
CA LYS A 378 4.89 -25.84 10.65
C LYS A 378 3.83 -26.46 11.54
N THR A 379 3.74 -26.04 12.78
CA THR A 379 2.70 -26.44 13.75
C THR A 379 1.91 -25.22 14.14
N VAL A 380 0.80 -25.04 13.44
CA VAL A 380 -0.07 -23.87 13.63
C VAL A 380 -0.72 -23.90 15.00
N ASP A 381 -0.51 -22.84 15.80
CA ASP A 381 -1.21 -22.63 17.07
C ASP A 381 -2.61 -22.07 16.84
N VAL A 382 -3.59 -22.98 16.86
CA VAL A 382 -5.00 -22.65 16.58
C VAL A 382 -5.62 -21.80 17.68
N GLU A 383 -5.23 -21.97 18.92
CA GLU A 383 -5.78 -21.20 20.05
C GLU A 383 -5.28 -19.74 19.98
N ALA A 384 -3.99 -19.54 19.71
CA ALA A 384 -3.43 -18.21 19.47
C ALA A 384 -4.09 -17.52 18.25
N LEU A 385 -4.28 -18.24 17.14
CA LEU A 385 -4.98 -17.69 15.98
C LEU A 385 -6.44 -17.33 16.30
N ASN A 386 -7.15 -18.16 17.08
CA ASN A 386 -8.52 -17.86 17.48
C ASN A 386 -8.58 -16.59 18.33
N PHE A 387 -7.66 -16.42 19.30
CA PHE A 387 -7.56 -15.18 20.07
C PHE A 387 -7.39 -13.96 19.15
N LEU A 388 -6.46 -14.04 18.19
CA LEU A 388 -6.20 -12.94 17.25
C LEU A 388 -7.39 -12.64 16.35
N TYR A 389 -8.07 -13.66 15.79
CA TYR A 389 -9.29 -13.45 15.01
C TYR A 389 -10.43 -12.86 15.86
N MET A 390 -10.57 -13.28 17.11
CA MET A 390 -11.54 -12.70 18.06
C MET A 390 -11.21 -11.21 18.31
N LEU A 391 -9.95 -10.86 18.50
CA LEU A 391 -9.52 -9.48 18.61
C LEU A 391 -9.80 -8.69 17.32
N LYS A 392 -9.59 -9.28 16.14
CA LYS A 392 -9.96 -8.66 14.85
C LYS A 392 -11.46 -8.36 14.75
N THR A 393 -12.35 -9.19 15.31
CA THR A 393 -13.79 -8.90 15.33
C THR A 393 -14.13 -7.68 16.18
N ILE A 394 -13.28 -7.33 17.16
CA ILE A 394 -13.41 -6.13 17.99
C ILE A 394 -12.87 -4.90 17.25
N ILE A 395 -11.71 -5.02 16.57
CA ILE A 395 -11.07 -3.93 15.83
C ILE A 395 -11.87 -3.56 14.58
N ALA A 396 -12.33 -4.55 13.82
CA ALA A 396 -13.02 -4.42 12.55
C ALA A 396 -14.29 -5.30 12.49
N PRO A 397 -15.38 -4.93 13.18
CA PRO A 397 -16.57 -5.79 13.31
C PRO A 397 -17.30 -6.11 11.99
N LYS A 398 -16.97 -5.41 10.90
CA LYS A 398 -17.54 -5.64 9.57
C LYS A 398 -16.64 -6.47 8.66
N ASP A 399 -15.46 -6.84 9.11
CA ASP A 399 -14.61 -7.82 8.45
C ASP A 399 -15.07 -9.23 8.82
N PHE A 400 -15.97 -9.76 8.01
CA PHE A 400 -16.67 -11.01 8.31
C PHE A 400 -15.77 -12.26 8.20
N ASP A 401 -14.68 -12.19 7.46
CA ASP A 401 -13.77 -13.34 7.28
C ASP A 401 -13.17 -13.80 8.61
N ASN A 402 -12.92 -12.89 9.56
CA ASN A 402 -12.43 -13.24 10.88
C ASN A 402 -13.41 -14.12 11.65
N TYR A 403 -14.71 -13.79 11.60
CA TYR A 403 -15.75 -14.62 12.23
C TYR A 403 -15.81 -16.01 11.60
N LEU A 404 -15.74 -16.11 10.27
CA LEU A 404 -15.77 -17.39 9.56
C LEU A 404 -14.57 -18.26 9.94
N LYS A 405 -13.38 -17.67 10.11
CA LYS A 405 -12.17 -18.36 10.59
C LYS A 405 -12.33 -18.86 12.02
N ILE A 406 -12.90 -18.06 12.93
CA ILE A 406 -13.19 -18.49 14.31
C ILE A 406 -14.15 -19.68 14.32
N ILE A 407 -15.26 -19.58 13.56
CA ILE A 407 -16.27 -20.65 13.49
C ILE A 407 -15.64 -21.95 12.98
N SER A 408 -14.83 -21.88 11.93
CA SER A 408 -14.13 -23.02 11.34
C SER A 408 -13.13 -23.66 12.32
N ASN A 409 -12.25 -22.83 12.91
CA ASN A 409 -11.23 -23.27 13.85
C ASN A 409 -11.83 -23.87 15.12
N SER A 410 -12.84 -23.22 15.71
CA SER A 410 -13.52 -23.70 16.92
C SER A 410 -14.27 -25.01 16.64
N SER A 411 -14.89 -25.15 15.44
CA SER A 411 -15.53 -26.40 15.04
C SER A 411 -14.51 -27.55 14.87
N ARG A 412 -13.31 -27.26 14.36
CA ARG A 412 -12.23 -28.25 14.19
C ARG A 412 -11.75 -28.85 15.51
N ILE A 413 -11.74 -28.05 16.59
CA ILE A 413 -11.37 -28.48 17.95
C ILE A 413 -12.59 -28.88 18.79
N GLU A 414 -13.76 -29.00 18.17
CA GLU A 414 -15.04 -29.40 18.80
C GLU A 414 -15.56 -28.42 19.87
N ASP A 415 -15.06 -27.16 19.88
CA ASP A 415 -15.60 -26.06 20.70
C ASP A 415 -16.81 -25.43 20.00
N TYR A 416 -17.93 -26.16 19.99
CA TYR A 416 -19.17 -25.69 19.36
C TYR A 416 -19.80 -24.52 20.10
N GLY A 417 -19.50 -24.33 21.39
CA GLY A 417 -19.96 -23.18 22.15
C GLY A 417 -19.45 -21.87 21.61
N THR A 418 -18.14 -21.78 21.40
CA THR A 418 -17.49 -20.62 20.78
C THR A 418 -17.92 -20.46 19.31
N ALA A 419 -17.98 -21.56 18.54
CA ALA A 419 -18.45 -21.51 17.16
C ALA A 419 -19.87 -20.94 17.04
N LEU A 420 -20.79 -21.35 17.92
CA LEU A 420 -22.18 -20.86 17.94
C LEU A 420 -22.27 -19.38 18.33
N PHE A 421 -21.50 -18.96 19.33
CA PHE A 421 -21.46 -17.56 19.75
C PHE A 421 -21.01 -16.66 18.58
N TYR A 422 -19.92 -17.00 17.91
CA TYR A 422 -19.43 -16.19 16.80
C TYR A 422 -20.27 -16.29 15.53
N LEU A 423 -20.99 -17.40 15.30
CA LEU A 423 -22.02 -17.48 14.27
C LEU A 423 -23.14 -16.46 14.53
N GLU A 424 -23.64 -16.39 15.77
CA GLU A 424 -24.68 -15.43 16.11
C GLU A 424 -24.19 -13.98 16.01
N GLU A 425 -22.98 -13.67 16.47
CA GLU A 425 -22.38 -12.34 16.35
C GLU A 425 -22.14 -11.95 14.87
N LEU A 426 -21.68 -12.87 14.03
CA LEU A 426 -21.53 -12.68 12.60
C LEU A 426 -22.86 -12.23 11.94
N LEU A 427 -23.94 -12.96 12.24
CA LEU A 427 -25.27 -12.69 11.67
C LEU A 427 -25.88 -11.40 12.25
N LYS A 428 -25.68 -11.09 13.53
CA LYS A 428 -26.06 -9.79 14.15
C LYS A 428 -25.34 -8.63 13.45
N ASN A 429 -24.11 -8.82 13.01
CA ASN A 429 -23.35 -7.81 12.29
C ASN A 429 -23.77 -7.66 10.81
N GLY A 430 -24.73 -8.45 10.34
CA GLY A 430 -25.35 -8.29 9.02
C GLY A 430 -24.76 -9.16 7.92
N TYR A 431 -24.06 -10.23 8.26
CA TYR A 431 -23.63 -11.21 7.27
C TYR A 431 -24.83 -11.98 6.68
N THR A 432 -24.84 -12.16 5.34
CA THR A 432 -26.00 -12.73 4.63
C THR A 432 -25.69 -13.91 3.71
N ASN A 433 -24.42 -14.25 3.51
CA ASN A 433 -24.04 -15.33 2.59
C ASN A 433 -24.25 -16.71 3.24
N LYS A 434 -25.51 -17.16 3.26
CA LYS A 434 -25.93 -18.47 3.80
C LYS A 434 -25.21 -19.63 3.14
N LYS A 435 -24.94 -19.56 1.83
CA LYS A 435 -24.24 -20.62 1.10
C LYS A 435 -22.85 -20.87 1.67
N GLN A 436 -22.08 -19.82 1.92
CA GLN A 436 -20.73 -19.91 2.48
C GLN A 436 -20.75 -20.52 3.89
N LEU A 437 -21.75 -20.20 4.73
CA LEU A 437 -21.88 -20.83 6.05
C LEU A 437 -22.00 -22.36 6.00
N TYR A 438 -22.74 -22.89 5.01
CA TYR A 438 -22.89 -24.33 4.82
C TYR A 438 -21.71 -24.98 4.09
N GLU A 439 -20.78 -24.21 3.56
CA GLU A 439 -19.57 -24.66 2.83
C GLU A 439 -18.28 -24.44 3.65
N LEU A 440 -18.37 -23.86 4.86
CA LEU A 440 -17.20 -23.61 5.71
C LEU A 440 -16.42 -24.92 5.97
N PRO A 441 -15.09 -24.92 5.84
CA PRO A 441 -14.27 -26.08 6.19
C PRO A 441 -14.42 -26.42 7.68
N ASP A 442 -14.17 -27.66 8.03
CA ASP A 442 -14.16 -28.22 9.39
C ASP A 442 -15.47 -28.11 10.18
N THR A 443 -16.56 -27.61 9.57
CA THR A 443 -17.86 -27.39 10.27
C THR A 443 -18.93 -28.47 10.01
N ALA A 444 -18.58 -29.60 9.39
CA ALA A 444 -19.57 -30.60 8.96
C ALA A 444 -20.46 -31.11 10.09
N LEU A 445 -19.89 -31.44 11.25
CA LEU A 445 -20.64 -31.87 12.44
C LEU A 445 -21.39 -30.73 13.11
N PHE A 446 -20.79 -29.55 13.20
CA PHE A 446 -21.42 -28.36 13.75
C PHE A 446 -22.67 -27.93 12.97
N ARG A 447 -22.60 -27.96 11.61
CA ARG A 447 -23.71 -27.55 10.75
C ARG A 447 -24.97 -28.38 10.84
N ILE A 448 -24.88 -29.64 11.29
CA ILE A 448 -26.04 -30.52 11.47
C ILE A 448 -26.66 -30.40 12.86
N THR A 449 -26.07 -29.62 13.77
CA THR A 449 -26.61 -29.42 15.10
C THR A 449 -27.90 -28.60 15.06
N PRO A 450 -28.87 -28.87 15.95
CA PRO A 450 -30.08 -28.05 16.08
C PRO A 450 -29.78 -26.58 16.37
N GLU A 451 -28.79 -26.30 17.20
CA GLU A 451 -28.39 -24.96 17.62
C GLU A 451 -27.90 -24.11 16.46
N PHE A 452 -27.03 -24.67 15.57
CA PHE A 452 -26.59 -24.00 14.35
C PHE A 452 -27.80 -23.62 13.47
N ASN A 453 -28.69 -24.57 13.22
CA ASN A 453 -29.84 -24.37 12.34
C ASN A 453 -30.88 -23.40 12.95
N MET A 454 -31.09 -23.40 14.28
CA MET A 454 -31.91 -22.41 14.97
C MET A 454 -31.36 -20.99 14.79
N VAL A 455 -30.05 -20.79 14.90
CA VAL A 455 -29.42 -19.48 14.68
C VAL A 455 -29.53 -19.05 13.24
N VAL A 456 -29.26 -19.93 12.27
CA VAL A 456 -29.43 -19.63 10.84
C VAL A 456 -30.88 -19.27 10.50
N GLU A 457 -31.86 -20.04 11.02
CA GLU A 457 -33.30 -19.77 10.81
C GLU A 457 -33.70 -18.42 11.37
N LYS A 458 -33.23 -18.09 12.56
CA LYS A 458 -33.53 -16.81 13.24
C LYS A 458 -33.12 -15.57 12.41
N TYR A 459 -31.96 -15.61 11.78
CA TYR A 459 -31.39 -14.44 11.12
C TYR A 459 -31.51 -14.46 9.59
N LEU A 460 -31.42 -15.64 8.95
CA LEU A 460 -31.39 -15.76 7.47
C LEU A 460 -32.63 -16.48 6.93
N LYS A 461 -33.45 -17.08 7.79
CA LYS A 461 -34.60 -17.95 7.45
C LYS A 461 -34.20 -19.15 6.59
N GLU A 462 -35.14 -20.13 6.45
CA GLU A 462 -34.93 -21.34 5.63
C GLU A 462 -33.61 -22.04 5.93
N ALA A 463 -33.42 -22.49 7.18
CA ALA A 463 -32.29 -23.34 7.54
C ALA A 463 -32.29 -24.62 6.68
N ARG A 464 -31.10 -25.16 6.40
CA ARG A 464 -30.95 -26.32 5.50
C ARG A 464 -31.50 -27.61 6.11
N TYR A 465 -31.43 -27.74 7.44
CA TYR A 465 -31.93 -28.89 8.17
C TYR A 465 -33.10 -28.45 9.05
N GLU A 466 -34.19 -29.24 9.06
CA GLU A 466 -35.34 -28.98 9.91
C GLU A 466 -34.96 -29.12 11.38
N VAL A 467 -35.37 -28.15 12.18
CA VAL A 467 -35.25 -28.23 13.65
C VAL A 467 -36.42 -29.06 14.17
N ILE A 468 -36.18 -30.31 14.52
CA ILE A 468 -37.17 -31.15 15.17
C ILE A 468 -37.20 -30.70 16.65
N GLU A 469 -38.22 -29.92 17.05
CA GLU A 469 -38.46 -29.64 18.46
C GLU A 469 -38.76 -30.99 19.15
N GLN A 470 -37.91 -31.36 20.14
CA GLN A 470 -38.11 -32.52 21.02
C GLN A 470 -38.99 -32.14 22.18
#